data_f964fc50d5e802f96873476bb073f4fd
#
_entry.id   f964fc50d5e802f96873476bb073f4fd
#
_cell.length_a   1.000
_cell.length_b   1.000
_cell.length_c   1.000
_cell.angle_alpha   90.00
_cell.angle_beta   90.00
_cell.angle_gamma   90.00
#
_symmetry.space_group_name_H-M   'P 1'
#
loop_
_entity.id
_entity.type
_entity.pdbx_description
1 polymer ?
#
loop_
_entity_poly.entity_id
_entity_poly.type
_entity_poly.pdbx_seq_one_letter_code
_entity_poly.pdbx_strand_id
1 'polypeptide(L)' 'PTCPWPQCNYPADECQVHHLTAWRHGGETNPENLTIACPYHNGVNDDDPNAPPRRGRLARVRGQVRWVPPWG' A
#
# COMPACT_ATOMS: atom_id res chain seq x y z
N PRO A 1 -11.60 -8.23 -7.19
CA PRO A 1 -10.58 -7.41 -6.54
C PRO A 1 -9.24 -7.50 -7.25
N THR A 2 -8.53 -6.41 -7.29
CA THR A 2 -7.21 -6.29 -7.88
C THR A 2 -6.33 -5.46 -6.96
N CYS A 3 -5.05 -5.34 -7.30
CA CYS A 3 -4.14 -4.44 -6.61
C CYS A 3 -4.75 -3.02 -6.58
N PRO A 4 -4.80 -2.34 -5.42
CA PRO A 4 -5.46 -1.03 -5.32
C PRO A 4 -4.73 0.12 -6.02
N TRP A 5 -3.53 -0.11 -6.53
CA TRP A 5 -2.78 0.91 -7.23
C TRP A 5 -3.51 1.32 -8.51
N PRO A 6 -3.53 2.63 -8.88
CA PRO A 6 -4.25 3.08 -10.08
C PRO A 6 -3.81 2.35 -11.34
N GLN A 7 -4.78 1.96 -12.15
CA GLN A 7 -4.56 1.30 -13.43
C GLN A 7 -3.87 -0.07 -13.33
N CYS A 8 -3.78 -0.60 -12.13
CA CYS A 8 -3.21 -1.93 -11.92
C CYS A 8 -4.33 -2.97 -11.94
N ASN A 9 -4.22 -3.94 -12.83
CA ASN A 9 -5.21 -5.01 -12.99
C ASN A 9 -4.71 -6.35 -12.47
N TYR A 10 -3.68 -6.35 -11.64
CA TYR A 10 -3.09 -7.57 -11.10
C TYR A 10 -4.09 -8.27 -10.19
N PRO A 11 -4.42 -9.55 -10.44
CA PRO A 11 -5.49 -10.22 -9.71
C PRO A 11 -5.14 -10.43 -8.23
N ALA A 12 -6.16 -10.35 -7.39
CA ALA A 12 -5.99 -10.40 -5.94
C ALA A 12 -5.33 -11.69 -5.45
N ASP A 13 -5.63 -12.82 -6.07
CA ASP A 13 -5.08 -14.10 -5.66
C ASP A 13 -3.59 -14.25 -5.98
N GLU A 14 -3.03 -13.35 -6.77
CA GLU A 14 -1.60 -13.31 -7.05
C GLU A 14 -0.90 -12.14 -6.36
N CYS A 15 -1.65 -11.34 -5.60
CA CYS A 15 -1.09 -10.24 -4.83
C CYS A 15 -0.45 -10.74 -3.54
N GLN A 16 0.37 -9.89 -2.94
CA GLN A 16 0.99 -10.12 -1.64
C GLN A 16 0.28 -9.32 -0.57
N VAL A 17 0.36 -9.78 0.68
CA VAL A 17 -0.12 -9.00 1.82
C VAL A 17 0.83 -7.82 2.05
N HIS A 18 0.24 -6.64 2.18
CA HIS A 18 0.99 -5.40 2.34
C HIS A 18 0.54 -4.71 3.63
N HIS A 19 1.50 -4.29 4.46
CA HIS A 19 1.22 -3.47 5.65
C HIS A 19 1.16 -2.01 5.24
N LEU A 20 0.03 -1.34 5.50
CA LEU A 20 -0.15 0.08 5.17
C LEU A 20 0.87 0.95 5.90
N THR A 21 1.10 0.67 7.20
CA THR A 21 2.27 1.16 7.92
C THR A 21 3.22 -0.01 8.02
N ALA A 22 4.43 0.14 7.48
CA ALA A 22 5.38 -0.95 7.41
C ALA A 22 5.72 -1.47 8.82
N TRP A 23 5.93 -2.78 8.91
CA TRP A 23 6.27 -3.44 10.17
C TRP A 23 7.46 -2.75 10.87
N ARG A 24 8.51 -2.42 10.10
CA ARG A 24 9.72 -1.77 10.65
C ARG A 24 9.49 -0.34 11.12
N HIS A 25 8.34 0.24 10.79
CA HIS A 25 7.95 1.60 11.21
C HIS A 25 6.81 1.57 12.22
N GLY A 26 6.65 0.46 12.93
CA GLY A 26 5.67 0.33 13.99
C GLY A 26 4.30 -0.15 13.57
N GLY A 27 4.14 -0.57 12.32
CA GLY A 27 2.87 -1.08 11.83
C GLY A 27 2.54 -2.43 12.42
N GLU A 28 1.30 -2.61 12.87
CA GLU A 28 0.83 -3.86 13.44
C GLU A 28 0.20 -4.74 12.37
N THR A 29 0.18 -6.05 12.62
CA THR A 29 -0.48 -7.02 11.77
C THR A 29 -1.93 -7.17 12.21
N ASN A 30 -2.77 -6.22 11.83
CA ASN A 30 -4.20 -6.27 12.06
C ASN A 30 -4.94 -5.82 10.79
N PRO A 31 -6.24 -6.15 10.67
CA PRO A 31 -6.97 -5.90 9.41
C PRO A 31 -6.97 -4.45 8.96
N GLU A 32 -6.98 -3.49 9.87
CA GLU A 32 -6.97 -2.07 9.50
C GLU A 32 -5.66 -1.64 8.86
N ASN A 33 -4.59 -2.38 9.13
CA ASN A 33 -3.25 -2.06 8.61
C ASN A 33 -2.86 -2.94 7.43
N LEU A 34 -3.75 -3.78 6.93
CA LEU A 34 -3.43 -4.74 5.88
C LEU A 34 -4.23 -4.46 4.61
N THR A 35 -3.59 -4.69 3.49
CA THR A 35 -4.23 -4.70 2.18
C THR A 35 -3.48 -5.71 1.31
N ILE A 36 -3.87 -5.78 0.05
CA ILE A 36 -3.11 -6.54 -0.95
C ILE A 36 -2.40 -5.55 -1.87
N ALA A 37 -1.30 -5.97 -2.43
CA ALA A 37 -0.59 -5.23 -3.48
C ALA A 37 0.14 -6.23 -4.36
N CYS A 38 0.23 -5.95 -5.66
CA CYS A 38 1.02 -6.82 -6.53
C CYS A 38 2.49 -6.72 -6.14
N PRO A 39 3.32 -7.71 -6.51
CA PRO A 39 4.73 -7.70 -6.11
C PRO A 39 5.47 -6.44 -6.51
N TYR A 40 5.18 -5.88 -7.68
CA TYR A 40 5.82 -4.66 -8.13
C TYR A 40 5.44 -3.46 -7.26
N HIS A 41 4.14 -3.22 -7.05
CA HIS A 41 3.69 -2.06 -6.28
C HIS A 41 3.98 -2.22 -4.79
N ASN A 42 4.00 -3.45 -4.29
CA ASN A 42 4.44 -3.71 -2.92
C ASN A 42 5.90 -3.26 -2.73
N GLY A 43 6.73 -3.41 -3.77
CA GLY A 43 8.14 -3.00 -3.70
C GLY A 43 8.39 -1.52 -3.90
N VAL A 44 7.50 -0.79 -4.58
CA VAL A 44 7.70 0.64 -4.89
C VAL A 44 6.89 1.57 -4.01
N ASN A 45 6.03 1.04 -3.17
CA ASN A 45 5.23 1.84 -2.25
C ASN A 45 6.12 2.68 -1.32
N ASP A 46 5.75 3.93 -1.09
CA ASP A 46 6.50 4.82 -0.21
C ASP A 46 6.27 4.43 1.25
N ASP A 47 7.07 3.49 1.74
CA ASP A 47 6.90 2.90 3.08
C ASP A 47 7.55 3.71 4.19
N ASP A 48 8.56 4.52 3.88
CA ASP A 48 9.31 5.26 4.89
C ASP A 48 8.69 6.63 5.10
N PRO A 49 8.06 6.89 6.27
CA PRO A 49 7.44 8.19 6.53
C PRO A 49 8.45 9.32 6.68
N ASN A 50 9.73 9.00 6.84
CA ASN A 50 10.80 9.98 7.00
C ASN A 50 11.54 10.27 5.71
N ALA A 51 11.22 9.58 4.63
CA ALA A 51 11.83 9.78 3.33
C ALA A 51 10.92 10.63 2.44
N PRO A 52 11.48 11.39 1.48
CA PRO A 52 10.66 12.12 0.52
C PRO A 52 9.79 11.14 -0.30
N PRO A 53 8.51 11.42 -0.48
CA PRO A 53 7.65 10.56 -1.29
C PRO A 53 8.13 10.54 -2.74
N ARG A 54 8.04 9.38 -3.38
CA ARG A 54 8.52 9.19 -4.75
C ARG A 54 7.43 8.69 -5.69
N ARG A 55 6.70 7.65 -5.25
CA ARG A 55 5.71 6.98 -6.09
C ARG A 55 4.33 6.95 -5.50
N GLY A 56 4.19 7.46 -4.28
CA GLY A 56 2.93 7.38 -3.58
C GLY A 56 2.85 6.12 -2.72
N ARG A 57 1.77 6.02 -2.00
CA ARG A 57 1.55 4.91 -1.08
C ARG A 57 0.08 4.54 -1.00
N LEU A 58 -0.17 3.31 -0.56
CA LEU A 58 -1.51 2.89 -0.22
C LEU A 58 -1.81 3.30 1.23
N ALA A 59 -3.00 3.82 1.46
CA ALA A 59 -3.45 4.23 2.78
C ALA A 59 -4.94 3.95 2.91
N ARG A 60 -5.40 3.80 4.15
CA ARG A 60 -6.82 3.65 4.42
C ARG A 60 -7.43 5.04 4.65
N VAL A 61 -8.34 5.41 3.78
CA VAL A 61 -9.01 6.69 3.81
C VAL A 61 -10.51 6.42 3.92
N ARG A 62 -11.11 6.84 5.03
CA ARG A 62 -12.55 6.65 5.28
C ARG A 62 -12.96 5.18 5.15
N GLY A 63 -12.13 4.28 5.70
CA GLY A 63 -12.41 2.86 5.70
C GLY A 63 -12.07 2.11 4.42
N GLN A 64 -11.56 2.80 3.40
CA GLN A 64 -11.19 2.18 2.14
C GLN A 64 -9.71 2.39 1.83
N VAL A 65 -9.09 1.39 1.24
CA VAL A 65 -7.69 1.50 0.81
C VAL A 65 -7.64 2.29 -0.50
N ARG A 66 -6.83 3.33 -0.50
CA ARG A 66 -6.64 4.20 -1.68
C ARG A 66 -5.16 4.49 -1.88
N TRP A 67 -4.81 4.74 -3.12
CA TRP A 67 -3.48 5.24 -3.44
C TRP A 67 -3.42 6.74 -3.15
N VAL A 68 -2.41 7.14 -2.38
CA VAL A 68 -2.13 8.55 -2.08
C VAL A 68 -0.92 8.94 -2.91
N PRO A 69 -1.07 9.92 -3.83
CA PRO A 69 0.06 10.32 -4.67
C PRO A 69 1.15 11.00 -3.86
N PRO A 70 2.40 11.05 -4.40
CA PRO A 70 3.51 11.65 -3.65
C PRO A 70 3.38 13.15 -3.43
N TRP A 71 2.52 13.81 -4.18
CA TRP A 71 2.26 15.24 -3.99
C TRP A 71 1.10 15.53 -3.04
N GLY A 72 0.57 14.53 -2.40
CA GLY A 72 -0.45 14.69 -1.39
C GLY A 72 -1.75 14.14 -1.74
#